data_53db68eacb591050bc550ebc62a2ab2e
#
_entry.id   53db68eacb591050bc550ebc62a2ab2e
#
_cell.length_a   1.000
_cell.length_b   1.000
_cell.length_c   1.000
_cell.angle_alpha   90.00
_cell.angle_beta   90.00
_cell.angle_gamma   90.00
#
_symmetry.space_group_name_H-M   'P 1'
#
loop_
_entity.id
_entity.type
_entity.pdbx_description
1 polymer ?
#
loop_
_entity_poly.entity_id
_entity_poly.type
_entity_poly.pdbx_seq_one_letter_code
_entity_poly.pdbx_strand_id
1 'polypeptide(L)'
;MIVRVRLRGLAITPDPTGRYARRIGRAMLALTVVMGGVGLFFVGMGIRHWVRADASLGWPTVPGVVTESRVVTTHTSKGGRSRRPLVAYRYEVDGQPHASECIDFRVQGFGSPPPEDTVAAFPAGAAVDVHVSPHDPDVACLRPGADAWNALPVGV
;
A
#
# COMPACT_ATOMS: atom_id res chain seq x y z
N MET A 1 -26.04 -61.29 0.70
CA MET A 1 -25.59 -60.67 1.97
C MET A 1 -25.66 -59.15 1.84
N ILE A 2 -26.80 -58.56 2.29
CA ILE A 2 -27.05 -57.11 2.10
C ILE A 2 -26.63 -56.41 3.38
N VAL A 3 -25.54 -55.63 3.30
CA VAL A 3 -25.06 -54.81 4.42
C VAL A 3 -25.95 -53.56 4.49
N ARG A 4 -26.87 -53.51 5.46
CA ARG A 4 -27.64 -52.32 5.81
C ARG A 4 -26.75 -51.39 6.62
N VAL A 5 -26.18 -50.35 5.99
CA VAL A 5 -25.57 -49.25 6.69
C VAL A 5 -26.68 -48.36 7.28
N ARG A 6 -26.87 -48.48 8.59
CA ARG A 6 -27.80 -47.64 9.36
C ARG A 6 -27.13 -46.31 9.62
N LEU A 7 -27.35 -45.32 8.77
CA LEU A 7 -27.00 -43.93 9.08
C LEU A 7 -27.90 -43.44 10.22
N ARG A 8 -27.40 -43.50 11.45
CA ARG A 8 -28.06 -42.91 12.63
C ARG A 8 -28.08 -41.37 12.45
N GLY A 9 -29.22 -40.88 12.04
CA GLY A 9 -29.89 -39.69 12.58
C GLY A 9 -29.10 -38.41 12.65
N LEU A 10 -28.84 -37.76 11.52
CA LEU A 10 -28.87 -36.29 11.49
C LEU A 10 -30.32 -35.91 11.14
N ALA A 11 -31.23 -36.00 12.12
CA ALA A 11 -32.57 -35.42 11.99
C ALA A 11 -32.41 -33.91 11.98
N ILE A 12 -32.33 -33.31 10.80
CA ILE A 12 -32.54 -31.89 10.62
C ILE A 12 -33.99 -31.63 10.91
N THR A 13 -34.33 -31.34 12.17
CA THR A 13 -35.70 -30.93 12.54
C THR A 13 -35.92 -29.57 11.87
N PRO A 14 -36.91 -29.45 10.95
CA PRO A 14 -37.28 -28.18 10.37
C PRO A 14 -37.71 -27.23 11.51
N ASP A 15 -37.09 -26.05 11.62
CA ASP A 15 -37.49 -25.03 12.57
C ASP A 15 -38.88 -24.49 12.16
N PRO A 16 -39.97 -24.87 12.84
CA PRO A 16 -41.31 -24.45 12.46
C PRO A 16 -41.55 -22.95 12.65
N THR A 17 -40.64 -22.27 13.34
CA THR A 17 -40.78 -20.84 13.66
C THR A 17 -40.01 -19.94 12.73
N GLY A 18 -39.16 -20.45 11.87
CA GLY A 18 -38.30 -19.69 10.95
C GLY A 18 -37.35 -18.73 11.66
N ARG A 19 -37.18 -18.85 12.96
CA ARG A 19 -36.30 -18.00 13.76
C ARG A 19 -34.82 -18.21 13.40
N TYR A 20 -34.47 -19.45 13.11
CA TYR A 20 -33.12 -19.81 12.71
C TYR A 20 -32.77 -19.22 11.35
N ALA A 21 -33.65 -19.34 10.37
CA ALA A 21 -33.49 -18.75 9.05
C ALA A 21 -33.35 -17.21 9.12
N ARG A 22 -34.17 -16.56 9.95
CA ARG A 22 -34.09 -15.10 10.17
C ARG A 22 -32.80 -14.67 10.86
N ARG A 23 -32.28 -15.46 11.79
CA ARG A 23 -30.98 -15.18 12.44
C ARG A 23 -29.82 -15.32 11.45
N ILE A 24 -29.81 -16.38 10.64
CA ILE A 24 -28.79 -16.56 9.58
C ILE A 24 -28.88 -15.44 8.55
N GLY A 25 -30.08 -15.08 8.10
CA GLY A 25 -30.25 -13.97 7.17
C GLY A 25 -29.73 -12.64 7.69
N ARG A 26 -29.97 -12.32 8.97
CA ARG A 26 -29.42 -11.10 9.60
C ARG A 26 -27.90 -11.17 9.75
N ALA A 27 -27.35 -12.31 10.11
CA ALA A 27 -25.90 -12.50 10.23
C ALA A 27 -25.21 -12.37 8.86
N MET A 28 -25.80 -12.97 7.82
CA MET A 28 -25.28 -12.83 6.46
C MET A 28 -25.38 -11.39 5.95
N LEU A 29 -26.50 -10.71 6.19
CA LEU A 29 -26.63 -9.30 5.83
C LEU A 29 -25.59 -8.44 6.54
N ALA A 30 -25.39 -8.63 7.84
CA ALA A 30 -24.37 -7.92 8.60
C ALA A 30 -22.96 -8.18 8.05
N LEU A 31 -22.64 -9.42 7.72
CA LEU A 31 -21.36 -9.79 7.11
C LEU A 31 -21.17 -9.11 5.74
N THR A 32 -22.22 -9.10 4.89
CA THR A 32 -22.17 -8.43 3.58
C THR A 32 -21.95 -6.93 3.72
N VAL A 33 -22.61 -6.28 4.68
CA VAL A 33 -22.44 -4.84 4.94
C VAL A 33 -21.01 -4.54 5.43
N VAL A 34 -20.48 -5.34 6.35
CA VAL A 34 -19.11 -5.18 6.84
C VAL A 34 -18.10 -5.39 5.71
N MET A 35 -18.23 -6.47 4.95
CA MET A 35 -17.32 -6.75 3.83
C MET A 35 -17.42 -5.69 2.72
N GLY A 36 -18.65 -5.21 2.43
CA GLY A 36 -18.87 -4.11 1.49
C GLY A 36 -18.24 -2.81 1.97
N GLY A 37 -18.38 -2.48 3.25
CA GLY A 37 -17.75 -1.30 3.87
C GLY A 37 -16.22 -1.36 3.81
N VAL A 38 -15.64 -2.51 4.14
CA VAL A 38 -14.20 -2.74 4.03
C VAL A 38 -13.72 -2.61 2.57
N GLY A 39 -14.46 -3.20 1.63
CA GLY A 39 -14.15 -3.09 0.20
C GLY A 39 -14.17 -1.63 -0.28
N LEU A 40 -15.20 -0.87 0.09
CA LEU A 40 -15.33 0.53 -0.28
C LEU A 40 -14.20 1.39 0.35
N PHE A 41 -13.79 1.09 1.58
CA PHE A 41 -12.66 1.75 2.22
C PHE A 41 -11.34 1.53 1.45
N PHE A 42 -11.07 0.29 1.02
CA PHE A 42 -9.87 -0.01 0.23
C PHE A 42 -9.91 0.64 -1.16
N VAL A 43 -11.07 0.68 -1.80
CA VAL A 43 -11.26 1.39 -3.07
C VAL A 43 -10.97 2.88 -2.88
N GLY A 44 -11.50 3.50 -1.83
CA GLY A 44 -11.25 4.92 -1.52
C GLY A 44 -9.77 5.21 -1.26
N MET A 45 -9.08 4.34 -0.53
CA MET A 45 -7.62 4.44 -0.35
C MET A 45 -6.87 4.32 -1.69
N GLY A 46 -7.23 3.35 -2.52
CA GLY A 46 -6.61 3.14 -3.82
C GLY A 46 -6.75 4.37 -4.73
N ILE A 47 -7.96 4.94 -4.82
CA ILE A 47 -8.23 6.16 -5.59
C ILE A 47 -7.38 7.33 -5.06
N ARG A 48 -7.30 7.51 -3.74
CA ARG A 48 -6.51 8.58 -3.14
C ARG A 48 -5.01 8.47 -3.49
N HIS A 49 -4.46 7.26 -3.47
CA HIS A 49 -3.08 7.02 -3.88
C HIS A 49 -2.86 7.31 -5.35
N TRP A 50 -3.78 6.87 -6.21
CA TRP A 50 -3.71 7.11 -7.64
C TRP A 50 -3.78 8.59 -8.00
N VAL A 51 -4.75 9.32 -7.41
CA VAL A 51 -4.89 10.78 -7.62
C VAL A 51 -3.64 11.55 -7.17
N ARG A 52 -3.01 11.17 -6.06
CA ARG A 52 -1.75 11.78 -5.62
C ARG A 52 -0.58 11.47 -6.56
N ALA A 53 -0.51 10.23 -7.04
CA ALA A 53 0.52 9.84 -8.00
C ALA A 53 0.39 10.63 -9.31
N ASP A 54 -0.82 10.77 -9.83
CA ASP A 54 -1.10 11.54 -11.04
C ASP A 54 -0.81 13.03 -10.84
N ALA A 55 -1.31 13.61 -9.74
CA ALA A 55 -1.06 15.00 -9.39
C ALA A 55 0.44 15.32 -9.25
N SER A 56 1.24 14.37 -8.77
CA SER A 56 2.68 14.58 -8.56
C SER A 56 3.48 14.81 -9.85
N LEU A 57 2.93 14.46 -11.01
CA LEU A 57 3.55 14.75 -12.30
C LEU A 57 3.67 16.26 -12.59
N GLY A 58 2.76 17.06 -12.02
CA GLY A 58 2.77 18.52 -12.17
C GLY A 58 3.37 19.27 -10.98
N TRP A 59 3.99 18.57 -10.02
CA TRP A 59 4.55 19.23 -8.85
C TRP A 59 5.86 19.96 -9.17
N PRO A 60 6.10 21.12 -8.55
CA PRO A 60 7.39 21.81 -8.66
C PRO A 60 8.51 20.95 -8.10
N THR A 61 9.67 21.07 -8.72
CA THR A 61 10.87 20.35 -8.35
C THR A 61 11.82 21.27 -7.58
N VAL A 62 12.29 20.79 -6.43
CA VAL A 62 13.31 21.48 -5.61
C VAL A 62 14.52 20.57 -5.44
N PRO A 63 15.73 21.14 -5.30
CA PRO A 63 16.92 20.34 -5.02
C PRO A 63 16.87 19.78 -3.60
N GLY A 64 17.26 18.52 -3.46
CA GLY A 64 17.38 17.84 -2.19
C GLY A 64 18.63 16.99 -2.09
N VAL A 65 18.90 16.45 -0.92
CA VAL A 65 20.03 15.57 -0.65
C VAL A 65 19.56 14.34 0.12
N VAL A 66 19.96 13.16 -0.35
CA VAL A 66 19.71 11.89 0.34
C VAL A 66 20.54 11.84 1.62
N THR A 67 19.90 11.72 2.76
CA THR A 67 20.57 11.65 4.07
C THR A 67 20.82 10.20 4.50
N GLU A 68 19.92 9.29 4.14
CA GLU A 68 20.04 7.87 4.47
C GLU A 68 19.49 7.02 3.31
N SER A 69 20.20 5.93 2.99
CA SER A 69 19.77 4.97 1.95
C SER A 69 20.21 3.58 2.36
N ARG A 70 19.25 2.70 2.65
CA ARG A 70 19.51 1.31 3.06
C ARG A 70 18.32 0.40 2.83
N VAL A 71 18.56 -0.90 2.79
CA VAL A 71 17.50 -1.92 2.80
C VAL A 71 17.15 -2.28 4.24
N VAL A 72 15.90 -2.11 4.61
CA VAL A 72 15.36 -2.52 5.92
C VAL A 72 14.69 -3.87 5.79
N THR A 73 15.07 -4.80 6.65
CA THR A 73 14.42 -6.12 6.76
C THR A 73 13.53 -6.12 8.01
N THR A 74 12.25 -6.35 7.80
CA THR A 74 11.28 -6.49 8.89
C THR A 74 10.86 -7.95 9.00
N HIS A 75 10.89 -8.47 10.22
CA HIS A 75 10.40 -9.82 10.52
C HIS A 75 8.93 -9.76 10.91
N THR A 76 8.11 -10.52 10.20
CA THR A 76 6.69 -10.65 10.54
C THR A 76 6.51 -11.71 11.63
N SER A 77 5.56 -11.52 12.53
CA SER A 77 5.24 -12.46 13.63
C SER A 77 4.93 -13.90 13.17
N LYS A 78 4.64 -14.11 11.89
CA LYS A 78 4.40 -15.41 11.25
C LYS A 78 5.68 -16.01 10.61
N GLY A 79 6.87 -15.50 10.94
CA GLY A 79 8.16 -16.00 10.43
C GLY A 79 8.53 -15.53 9.03
N GLY A 80 7.73 -14.67 8.39
CA GLY A 80 8.04 -14.05 7.10
C GLY A 80 9.09 -12.94 7.25
N ARG A 81 9.91 -12.75 6.21
CA ARG A 81 10.84 -11.62 6.08
C ARG A 81 10.32 -10.71 4.98
N SER A 82 10.09 -9.43 5.29
CA SER A 82 9.79 -8.40 4.31
C SER A 82 10.99 -7.45 4.21
N ARG A 83 11.44 -7.17 2.99
CA ARG A 83 12.54 -6.25 2.69
C ARG A 83 11.97 -5.05 1.97
N ARG A 84 12.32 -3.84 2.42
CA ARG A 84 11.89 -2.59 1.79
C ARG A 84 13.07 -1.62 1.70
N PRO A 85 13.13 -0.77 0.66
CA PRO A 85 14.08 0.32 0.62
C PRO A 85 13.66 1.39 1.64
N LEU A 86 14.63 1.98 2.32
CA LEU A 86 14.49 3.19 3.10
C LEU A 86 15.43 4.22 2.46
N VAL A 87 14.86 5.29 1.93
CA VAL A 87 15.61 6.43 1.39
C VAL A 87 15.06 7.68 2.05
N ALA A 88 15.80 8.23 3.01
CA ALA A 88 15.46 9.48 3.64
C ALA A 88 16.21 10.62 2.93
N TYR A 89 15.56 11.75 2.73
CA TYR A 89 16.14 12.91 2.07
C TYR A 89 15.64 14.22 2.70
N ARG A 90 16.44 15.27 2.53
CA ARG A 90 16.12 16.63 2.97
C ARG A 90 16.06 17.56 1.78
N TYR A 91 15.20 18.53 1.85
CA TYR A 91 15.01 19.57 0.85
C TYR A 91 14.56 20.85 1.54
N GLU A 92 14.57 21.96 0.83
CA GLU A 92 14.19 23.27 1.34
C GLU A 92 13.09 23.87 0.47
N VAL A 93 12.05 24.39 1.10
CA VAL A 93 10.96 25.10 0.45
C VAL A 93 10.78 26.45 1.16
N ASP A 94 10.86 27.54 0.42
CA ASP A 94 10.72 28.91 0.94
C ASP A 94 11.64 29.20 2.15
N GLY A 95 12.86 28.65 2.13
CA GLY A 95 13.84 28.81 3.22
C GLY A 95 13.56 27.96 4.46
N GLN A 96 12.59 27.05 4.42
CA GLN A 96 12.29 26.11 5.49
C GLN A 96 12.78 24.71 5.15
N PRO A 97 13.51 24.04 6.06
CA PRO A 97 13.99 22.68 5.84
C PRO A 97 12.87 21.66 6.08
N HIS A 98 12.75 20.75 5.15
CA HIS A 98 11.81 19.60 5.19
C HIS A 98 12.57 18.29 5.04
N ALA A 99 11.97 17.19 5.47
CA ALA A 99 12.50 15.84 5.30
C ALA A 99 11.39 14.88 4.94
N SER A 100 11.68 13.91 4.09
CA SER A 100 10.72 12.88 3.70
C SER A 100 11.43 11.54 3.42
N GLU A 101 10.67 10.45 3.46
CA GLU A 101 11.09 9.10 3.08
C GLU A 101 10.25 8.57 1.90
N CYS A 102 9.36 9.38 1.34
CA CYS A 102 8.47 8.97 0.28
C CYS A 102 9.23 8.92 -1.06
N ILE A 103 9.46 7.73 -1.58
CA ILE A 103 10.09 7.53 -2.87
C ILE A 103 9.05 7.73 -3.99
N ASP A 104 7.90 7.10 -3.86
CA ASP A 104 6.77 7.20 -4.79
C ASP A 104 5.45 6.92 -4.06
N PHE A 105 4.31 7.23 -4.70
CA PHE A 105 2.97 7.04 -4.13
C PHE A 105 2.33 5.68 -4.49
N ARG A 106 3.10 4.71 -4.97
CA ARG A 106 2.57 3.38 -5.30
C ARG A 106 2.36 2.52 -4.07
N VAL A 107 1.40 1.61 -4.19
CA VAL A 107 1.22 0.55 -3.19
C VAL A 107 2.38 -0.44 -3.35
N GLN A 108 3.24 -0.52 -2.35
CA GLN A 108 4.36 -1.48 -2.35
C GLN A 108 3.85 -2.91 -2.44
N GLY A 109 4.46 -3.71 -3.30
CA GLY A 109 4.23 -5.14 -3.40
C GLY A 109 4.14 -5.68 -4.83
N PHE A 110 3.23 -5.19 -5.65
CA PHE A 110 3.10 -5.65 -7.03
C PHE A 110 3.89 -4.77 -7.99
N GLY A 111 4.89 -5.36 -8.66
CA GLY A 111 5.70 -4.65 -9.66
C GLY A 111 6.70 -3.64 -9.08
N SER A 112 6.95 -3.65 -7.77
CA SER A 112 8.01 -2.83 -7.18
C SER A 112 9.38 -3.43 -7.48
N PRO A 113 10.44 -2.60 -7.70
CA PRO A 113 11.80 -3.09 -7.89
C PRO A 113 12.33 -3.81 -6.68
N PRO A 114 13.36 -4.61 -6.88
CA PRO A 114 14.18 -5.04 -5.78
C PRO A 114 14.59 -3.85 -4.91
N PRO A 115 14.49 -3.96 -3.57
CA PRO A 115 14.89 -2.87 -2.67
C PRO A 115 16.32 -2.38 -2.91
N GLU A 116 17.20 -3.29 -3.33
CA GLU A 116 18.60 -3.03 -3.64
C GLU A 116 18.76 -2.04 -4.81
N ASP A 117 17.97 -2.22 -5.86
CA ASP A 117 18.04 -1.37 -7.07
C ASP A 117 17.57 0.06 -6.72
N THR A 118 16.58 0.17 -5.83
CA THR A 118 16.12 1.48 -5.36
C THR A 118 17.19 2.18 -4.52
N VAL A 119 17.85 1.46 -3.60
CA VAL A 119 18.94 2.00 -2.78
C VAL A 119 20.14 2.38 -3.64
N ALA A 120 20.48 1.58 -4.65
CA ALA A 120 21.55 1.88 -5.59
C ALA A 120 21.28 3.13 -6.44
N ALA A 121 20.01 3.37 -6.80
CA ALA A 121 19.61 4.54 -7.57
C ALA A 121 19.66 5.85 -6.74
N PHE A 122 19.58 5.77 -5.40
CA PHE A 122 19.57 6.90 -4.50
C PHE A 122 20.59 6.72 -3.37
N PRO A 123 21.91 6.76 -3.65
CA PRO A 123 22.91 6.56 -2.61
C PRO A 123 22.92 7.74 -1.62
N ALA A 124 23.30 7.47 -0.37
CA ALA A 124 23.43 8.50 0.65
C ALA A 124 24.43 9.59 0.22
N GLY A 125 24.08 10.85 0.42
CA GLY A 125 24.85 12.02 -0.02
C GLY A 125 24.57 12.43 -1.47
N ALA A 126 23.80 11.70 -2.25
CA ALA A 126 23.45 12.10 -3.60
C ALA A 126 22.53 13.32 -3.62
N ALA A 127 22.76 14.21 -4.57
CA ALA A 127 21.81 15.26 -4.91
C ALA A 127 20.64 14.63 -5.70
N VAL A 128 19.43 15.03 -5.37
CA VAL A 128 18.21 14.50 -5.98
C VAL A 128 17.22 15.63 -6.25
N ASP A 129 16.40 15.41 -7.27
CA ASP A 129 15.27 16.28 -7.55
C ASP A 129 14.06 15.79 -6.75
N VAL A 130 13.51 16.66 -5.92
CA VAL A 130 12.37 16.36 -5.05
C VAL A 130 11.13 17.05 -5.60
N HIS A 131 10.09 16.28 -5.92
CA HIS A 131 8.79 16.80 -6.35
C HIS A 131 7.94 17.09 -5.11
N VAL A 132 7.62 18.35 -4.89
CA VAL A 132 6.94 18.83 -3.68
C VAL A 132 5.52 19.26 -4.00
N SER A 133 4.57 18.86 -3.17
CA SER A 133 3.17 19.28 -3.32
C SER A 133 3.03 20.80 -3.14
N PRO A 134 2.36 21.51 -4.07
CA PRO A 134 2.16 22.95 -3.93
C PRO A 134 1.21 23.34 -2.78
N HIS A 135 0.46 22.38 -2.24
CA HIS A 135 -0.49 22.62 -1.16
C HIS A 135 0.04 22.21 0.22
N ASP A 136 1.06 21.36 0.26
CA ASP A 136 1.60 20.80 1.51
C ASP A 136 3.08 20.46 1.31
N PRO A 137 4.00 21.32 1.79
CA PRO A 137 5.43 21.12 1.61
C PRO A 137 5.98 19.86 2.27
N ASP A 138 5.28 19.27 3.24
CA ASP A 138 5.68 18.01 3.88
C ASP A 138 5.34 16.79 3.01
N VAL A 139 4.55 16.98 1.96
CA VAL A 139 4.21 15.94 0.99
C VAL A 139 5.09 16.07 -0.24
N ALA A 140 6.11 15.21 -0.32
CA ALA A 140 7.06 15.19 -1.42
C ALA A 140 7.39 13.77 -1.85
N CYS A 141 7.89 13.60 -3.08
CA CYS A 141 8.36 12.32 -3.59
C CYS A 141 9.58 12.49 -4.51
N LEU A 142 10.38 11.43 -4.63
CA LEU A 142 11.53 11.39 -5.55
C LEU A 142 11.12 10.97 -6.97
N ARG A 143 10.06 10.19 -7.10
CA ARG A 143 9.55 9.71 -8.39
C ARG A 143 8.08 10.08 -8.54
N PRO A 144 7.74 11.04 -9.36
CA PRO A 144 6.36 11.42 -9.62
C PRO A 144 5.66 10.39 -10.52
N GLY A 145 4.33 10.33 -10.41
CA GLY A 145 3.49 9.46 -11.23
C GLY A 145 3.36 8.03 -10.73
N ALA A 146 2.40 7.32 -11.31
CA ALA A 146 2.16 5.90 -11.01
C ALA A 146 3.12 4.98 -11.78
N ASP A 147 3.62 5.42 -12.95
CA ASP A 147 4.46 4.64 -13.88
C ASP A 147 5.97 4.98 -13.78
N ALA A 148 6.40 5.50 -12.65
CA ALA A 148 7.77 6.02 -12.43
C ALA A 148 8.92 4.99 -12.63
N TRP A 149 8.60 3.78 -13.07
CA TRP A 149 9.55 2.73 -13.42
C TRP A 149 10.36 3.01 -14.69
N ASN A 150 9.74 3.69 -15.65
CA ASN A 150 10.38 3.96 -16.93
C ASN A 150 11.24 5.22 -16.92
N ALA A 151 11.19 6.00 -15.85
CA ALA A 151 12.01 7.18 -15.64
C ALA A 151 13.22 6.88 -14.73
N LEU A 152 14.01 5.86 -15.08
CA LEU A 152 15.39 5.81 -14.59
C LEU A 152 16.11 7.01 -15.20
N PRO A 153 16.81 7.87 -14.43
CA PRO A 153 17.74 8.78 -15.00
C PRO A 153 18.79 7.90 -15.70
N VAL A 154 18.72 7.84 -17.03
CA VAL A 154 19.82 7.31 -17.82
C VAL A 154 20.95 8.29 -17.59
N GLY A 155 21.90 7.88 -16.72
CA GLY A 155 23.07 8.67 -16.41
C GLY A 155 23.78 9.04 -17.70
N VAL A 156 24.00 10.32 -17.88
CA VAL A 156 24.99 10.90 -18.77
C VAL A 156 26.27 11.03 -18.01
#